data_1cdd6a7542b34a505d17c2b111c81e8d
#
_entry.id   1cdd6a7542b34a505d17c2b111c81e8d
#
_cell.length_a   1.000
_cell.length_b   1.000
_cell.length_c   1.000
_cell.angle_alpha   90.00
_cell.angle_beta   90.00
_cell.angle_gamma   90.00
#
_symmetry.space_group_name_H-M   'P 1'
#
loop_
_entity.id
_entity.type
_entity.pdbx_description
1 polymer ?
#
loop_
_entity_poly.entity_id
_entity_poly.type
_entity_poly.pdbx_seq_one_letter_code
_entity_poly.pdbx_strand_id
1 'polypeptide(L)'
;MKKLLLMFIAMLTFAMSAFAGEITVYTALEDDQYPVYLESFKKQYPDIKVNIVRDSTGIITARLLAEKANPQADVVWGLAATSLLVLDSQKMLDPYAPKGVEKILPQFKDNKKVPAWVGIDAWMTAFTVNKPELEKRNLPIPASYSDLLKPMYKGLITMPNPASSGTGYLTVNAWMQIYKEKKAWEYMDKLHQNVAMYTHSGSKPSKMAATGEYPIGVSFGYRGITEMKKGAPVAVVFPKEGSGWDLEANALMKKKSISPDAKKFLDWAISSGAMTEYNKNFAIITVKNNNPVPAGYVAEPLRQIIKNDLKWAAQNRERILKEWSARYDAKSEPKK
;
A
#
# COMPACT_ATOMS: atom_id res chain seq x y z
N MET A 1 -32.11 -78.07 -3.80
CA MET A 1 -30.83 -77.39 -3.67
C MET A 1 -30.94 -76.08 -4.44
N LYS A 2 -31.29 -75.00 -3.74
CA LYS A 2 -31.43 -73.65 -4.34
C LYS A 2 -30.22 -72.84 -3.92
N LYS A 3 -29.38 -72.43 -4.88
CA LYS A 3 -28.21 -71.57 -4.65
C LYS A 3 -28.67 -70.11 -4.54
N LEU A 4 -28.50 -69.52 -3.37
CA LEU A 4 -28.74 -68.10 -3.12
C LEU A 4 -27.55 -67.32 -3.67
N LEU A 5 -27.78 -66.49 -4.69
CA LEU A 5 -26.79 -65.60 -5.27
C LEU A 5 -26.90 -64.25 -4.53
N LEU A 6 -25.95 -64.01 -3.62
CA LEU A 6 -25.80 -62.71 -2.96
C LEU A 6 -25.13 -61.73 -3.93
N MET A 7 -25.87 -60.77 -4.42
CA MET A 7 -25.38 -59.67 -5.26
C MET A 7 -24.88 -58.55 -4.32
N PHE A 8 -23.52 -58.43 -4.19
CA PHE A 8 -22.85 -57.31 -3.49
C PHE A 8 -22.92 -56.10 -4.40
N ILE A 9 -23.80 -55.15 -4.13
CA ILE A 9 -23.79 -53.83 -4.79
C ILE A 9 -22.69 -53.01 -4.05
N ALA A 10 -21.52 -52.91 -4.65
CA ALA A 10 -20.51 -51.97 -4.23
C ALA A 10 -20.96 -50.56 -4.62
N MET A 11 -21.46 -49.78 -3.67
CA MET A 11 -21.69 -48.36 -3.83
C MET A 11 -20.32 -47.66 -3.92
N LEU A 12 -19.84 -47.40 -5.15
CA LEU A 12 -18.73 -46.47 -5.38
C LEU A 12 -19.22 -45.08 -5.04
N THR A 13 -18.94 -44.62 -3.85
CA THR A 13 -18.98 -43.17 -3.51
C THR A 13 -17.86 -42.52 -4.28
N PHE A 14 -18.18 -41.94 -5.42
CA PHE A 14 -17.31 -40.96 -6.06
C PHE A 14 -17.23 -39.76 -5.12
N ALA A 15 -16.19 -39.71 -4.32
CA ALA A 15 -15.80 -38.47 -3.66
C ALA A 15 -15.44 -37.50 -4.81
N MET A 16 -16.38 -36.67 -5.23
CA MET A 16 -16.04 -35.48 -6.02
C MET A 16 -15.09 -34.68 -5.15
N SER A 17 -13.80 -34.82 -5.41
CA SER A 17 -12.83 -33.83 -4.94
C SER A 17 -13.35 -32.50 -5.48
N ALA A 18 -13.96 -31.69 -4.60
CA ALA A 18 -14.25 -30.31 -4.92
C ALA A 18 -12.90 -29.71 -5.33
N PHE A 19 -12.79 -29.36 -6.62
CA PHE A 19 -11.61 -28.66 -7.09
C PHE A 19 -11.51 -27.40 -6.24
N ALA A 20 -10.53 -27.36 -5.36
CA ALA A 20 -10.20 -26.16 -4.61
C ALA A 20 -9.99 -25.03 -5.62
N GLY A 21 -10.72 -23.94 -5.46
CA GLY A 21 -10.51 -22.78 -6.31
C GLY A 21 -9.10 -22.25 -6.07
N GLU A 22 -8.49 -21.72 -7.11
CA GLU A 22 -7.15 -21.12 -7.02
C GLU A 22 -7.21 -19.72 -7.63
N ILE A 23 -6.68 -18.73 -6.92
CA ILE A 23 -6.56 -17.36 -7.39
C ILE A 23 -5.17 -16.82 -7.16
N THR A 24 -4.72 -15.98 -8.08
CA THR A 24 -3.45 -15.25 -7.97
C THR A 24 -3.73 -13.79 -7.59
N VAL A 25 -3.17 -13.35 -6.48
CA VAL A 25 -3.38 -12.01 -5.91
C VAL A 25 -2.06 -11.25 -5.90
N TYR A 26 -2.03 -10.11 -6.59
CA TYR A 26 -0.89 -9.20 -6.54
C TYR A 26 -1.11 -8.14 -5.49
N THR A 27 -0.09 -7.87 -4.66
CA THR A 27 -0.22 -6.97 -3.53
C THR A 27 1.04 -6.15 -3.27
N ALA A 28 0.85 -4.95 -2.70
CA ALA A 28 1.93 -4.14 -2.12
C ALA A 28 1.84 -4.03 -0.59
N LEU A 29 0.91 -4.74 0.04
CA LEU A 29 0.83 -4.85 1.49
C LEU A 29 2.15 -5.38 2.06
N GLU A 30 2.52 -4.97 3.27
CA GLU A 30 3.77 -5.41 3.90
C GLU A 30 3.73 -6.90 4.27
N ASP A 31 4.92 -7.54 4.31
CA ASP A 31 5.06 -8.97 4.60
C ASP A 31 4.57 -9.37 6.00
N ASP A 32 4.49 -8.40 6.92
CA ASP A 32 3.97 -8.58 8.27
C ASP A 32 2.47 -8.23 8.40
N GLN A 33 1.80 -7.83 7.32
CA GLN A 33 0.38 -7.48 7.28
C GLN A 33 -0.47 -8.53 6.58
N TYR A 34 -0.20 -8.80 5.29
CA TYR A 34 -1.11 -9.60 4.47
C TYR A 34 -1.33 -11.02 5.00
N PRO A 35 -0.36 -11.72 5.66
CA PRO A 35 -0.62 -13.05 6.18
C PRO A 35 -1.69 -13.04 7.29
N VAL A 36 -1.62 -12.03 8.17
CA VAL A 36 -2.58 -11.84 9.28
C VAL A 36 -3.99 -11.55 8.73
N TYR A 37 -4.07 -10.67 7.73
CA TYR A 37 -5.36 -10.34 7.10
C TYR A 37 -5.99 -11.57 6.44
N LEU A 38 -5.19 -12.39 5.74
CA LEU A 38 -5.66 -13.58 5.04
C LEU A 38 -6.20 -14.68 5.97
N GLU A 39 -5.86 -14.68 7.26
CA GLU A 39 -6.38 -15.69 8.19
C GLU A 39 -7.91 -15.70 8.23
N SER A 40 -8.56 -14.52 8.20
CA SER A 40 -10.02 -14.41 8.20
C SER A 40 -10.64 -14.87 6.87
N PHE A 41 -9.96 -14.63 5.75
CA PHE A 41 -10.36 -15.15 4.45
C PHE A 41 -10.31 -16.68 4.42
N LYS A 42 -9.20 -17.27 4.86
CA LYS A 42 -9.00 -18.72 4.90
C LYS A 42 -10.01 -19.42 5.82
N LYS A 43 -10.39 -18.78 6.93
CA LYS A 43 -11.45 -19.30 7.81
C LYS A 43 -12.82 -19.32 7.11
N GLN A 44 -13.12 -18.31 6.29
CA GLN A 44 -14.39 -18.19 5.59
C GLN A 44 -14.43 -19.05 4.31
N TYR A 45 -13.30 -19.22 3.64
CA TYR A 45 -13.17 -19.92 2.36
C TYR A 45 -11.97 -20.89 2.39
N PRO A 46 -12.03 -21.96 3.19
CA PRO A 46 -10.90 -22.89 3.38
C PRO A 46 -10.49 -23.61 2.09
N ASP A 47 -11.42 -23.78 1.14
CA ASP A 47 -11.18 -24.49 -0.12
C ASP A 47 -10.62 -23.60 -1.23
N ILE A 48 -10.38 -22.29 -0.96
CA ILE A 48 -9.80 -21.38 -1.94
C ILE A 48 -8.31 -21.18 -1.65
N LYS A 49 -7.46 -21.66 -2.54
CA LYS A 49 -6.03 -21.41 -2.51
C LYS A 49 -5.72 -20.00 -3.02
N VAL A 50 -5.00 -19.21 -2.24
CA VAL A 50 -4.56 -17.86 -2.60
C VAL A 50 -3.06 -17.85 -2.82
N ASN A 51 -2.63 -17.61 -4.04
CA ASN A 51 -1.22 -17.41 -4.39
C ASN A 51 -0.90 -15.92 -4.35
N ILE A 52 -0.05 -15.52 -3.42
CA ILE A 52 0.35 -14.12 -3.26
C ILE A 52 1.62 -13.83 -4.05
N VAL A 53 1.58 -12.78 -4.85
CA VAL A 53 2.75 -12.15 -5.46
C VAL A 53 2.89 -10.77 -4.86
N ARG A 54 3.92 -10.59 -4.04
CA ARG A 54 4.15 -9.36 -3.28
C ARG A 54 5.43 -8.66 -3.74
N ASP A 55 5.33 -7.34 -3.95
CA ASP A 55 6.47 -6.43 -4.06
C ASP A 55 6.02 -4.99 -3.78
N SER A 56 6.94 -4.03 -3.80
CA SER A 56 6.64 -2.61 -3.68
C SER A 56 5.73 -2.12 -4.82
N THR A 57 4.89 -1.12 -4.53
CA THR A 57 3.84 -0.62 -5.43
C THR A 57 4.30 -0.38 -6.86
N GLY A 58 5.47 0.27 -7.03
CA GLY A 58 5.98 0.59 -8.37
C GLY A 58 6.35 -0.67 -9.17
N ILE A 59 6.91 -1.68 -8.49
CA ILE A 59 7.30 -2.95 -9.10
C ILE A 59 6.07 -3.75 -9.50
N ILE A 60 5.07 -3.88 -8.60
CA ILE A 60 3.80 -4.53 -8.93
C ILE A 60 3.10 -3.82 -10.08
N THR A 61 3.10 -2.48 -10.09
CA THR A 61 2.50 -1.70 -11.18
C THR A 61 3.20 -1.98 -12.52
N ALA A 62 4.53 -1.95 -12.54
CA ALA A 62 5.31 -2.22 -13.74
C ALA A 62 5.09 -3.66 -14.25
N ARG A 63 5.04 -4.63 -13.34
CA ARG A 63 4.76 -6.02 -13.66
C ARG A 63 3.36 -6.20 -14.27
N LEU A 64 2.34 -5.63 -13.67
CA LEU A 64 0.97 -5.67 -14.20
C LEU A 64 0.92 -5.06 -15.62
N LEU A 65 1.56 -3.92 -15.84
CA LEU A 65 1.62 -3.28 -17.16
C LEU A 65 2.33 -4.16 -18.19
N ALA A 66 3.41 -4.82 -17.83
CA ALA A 66 4.14 -5.74 -18.69
C ALA A 66 3.29 -6.99 -19.05
N GLU A 67 2.46 -7.45 -18.12
CA GLU A 67 1.56 -8.59 -18.29
C GLU A 67 0.24 -8.24 -19.00
N LYS A 68 0.05 -7.00 -19.50
CA LYS A 68 -1.21 -6.50 -20.08
C LYS A 68 -1.80 -7.43 -21.15
N ALA A 69 -0.98 -8.02 -22.01
CA ALA A 69 -1.41 -8.91 -23.08
C ALA A 69 -1.87 -10.29 -22.56
N ASN A 70 -1.34 -10.73 -21.41
CA ASN A 70 -1.65 -12.01 -20.78
C ASN A 70 -1.61 -11.87 -19.24
N PRO A 71 -2.64 -11.26 -18.62
CA PRO A 71 -2.68 -10.99 -17.18
C PRO A 71 -2.60 -12.27 -16.35
N GLN A 72 -1.65 -12.32 -15.42
CA GLN A 72 -1.47 -13.45 -14.51
C GLN A 72 -2.29 -13.27 -13.23
N ALA A 73 -2.37 -12.05 -12.71
CA ALA A 73 -3.18 -11.76 -11.53
C ALA A 73 -4.68 -11.90 -11.81
N ASP A 74 -5.43 -12.43 -10.85
CA ASP A 74 -6.89 -12.40 -10.83
C ASP A 74 -7.39 -11.18 -10.07
N VAL A 75 -6.70 -10.84 -8.99
CA VAL A 75 -7.02 -9.74 -8.09
C VAL A 75 -5.77 -8.92 -7.81
N VAL A 76 -5.96 -7.61 -7.73
CA VAL A 76 -5.02 -6.71 -7.07
C VAL A 76 -5.60 -6.35 -5.71
N TRP A 77 -4.80 -6.49 -4.65
CA TRP A 77 -5.22 -6.24 -3.28
C TRP A 77 -4.21 -5.35 -2.55
N GLY A 78 -4.66 -4.22 -2.01
CA GLY A 78 -3.79 -3.29 -1.29
C GLY A 78 -2.70 -2.66 -2.15
N LEU A 79 -3.03 -2.30 -3.40
CA LEU A 79 -2.14 -1.50 -4.25
C LEU A 79 -2.58 -0.03 -4.22
N ALA A 80 -1.64 0.90 -4.42
CA ALA A 80 -1.96 2.32 -4.50
C ALA A 80 -3.11 2.61 -5.49
N ALA A 81 -4.13 3.39 -5.07
CA ALA A 81 -5.21 3.79 -5.97
C ALA A 81 -4.70 4.57 -7.18
N THR A 82 -3.62 5.35 -7.02
CA THR A 82 -2.95 6.02 -8.16
C THR A 82 -2.42 5.03 -9.19
N SER A 83 -1.95 3.85 -8.78
CA SER A 83 -1.55 2.77 -9.69
C SER A 83 -2.76 2.10 -10.35
N LEU A 84 -3.84 1.86 -9.61
CA LEU A 84 -5.09 1.31 -10.19
C LEU A 84 -5.71 2.26 -11.20
N LEU A 85 -5.64 3.57 -10.98
CA LEU A 85 -6.07 4.58 -11.97
C LEU A 85 -5.24 4.51 -13.25
N VAL A 86 -3.93 4.24 -13.17
CA VAL A 86 -3.09 3.98 -14.36
C VAL A 86 -3.56 2.72 -15.08
N LEU A 87 -3.78 1.61 -14.37
CA LEU A 87 -4.25 0.35 -14.96
C LEU A 87 -5.65 0.50 -15.58
N ASP A 88 -6.56 1.23 -14.94
CA ASP A 88 -7.90 1.52 -15.46
C ASP A 88 -7.84 2.35 -16.75
N SER A 89 -6.97 3.35 -16.83
CA SER A 89 -6.73 4.12 -18.07
C SER A 89 -6.25 3.23 -19.23
N GLN A 90 -5.55 2.14 -18.91
CA GLN A 90 -5.09 1.13 -19.84
C GLN A 90 -6.13 0.02 -20.12
N LYS A 91 -7.37 0.13 -19.57
CA LYS A 91 -8.48 -0.84 -19.70
C LYS A 91 -8.13 -2.25 -19.20
N MET A 92 -7.30 -2.33 -18.16
CA MET A 92 -6.81 -3.59 -17.58
C MET A 92 -7.65 -4.09 -16.41
N LEU A 93 -8.55 -3.27 -15.90
CA LEU A 93 -9.45 -3.63 -14.79
C LEU A 93 -10.82 -4.03 -15.31
N ASP A 94 -11.47 -4.99 -14.61
CA ASP A 94 -12.86 -5.38 -14.85
C ASP A 94 -13.73 -4.76 -13.77
N PRO A 95 -14.69 -3.87 -14.11
CA PRO A 95 -15.52 -3.23 -13.11
C PRO A 95 -16.30 -4.26 -12.28
N TYR A 96 -16.17 -4.18 -10.99
CA TYR A 96 -16.87 -5.05 -10.04
C TYR A 96 -17.28 -4.26 -8.79
N ALA A 97 -18.53 -4.38 -8.40
CA ALA A 97 -19.07 -3.81 -7.17
C ALA A 97 -19.07 -4.89 -6.07
N PRO A 98 -18.06 -4.94 -5.18
CA PRO A 98 -18.06 -5.90 -4.10
C PRO A 98 -19.25 -5.70 -3.14
N LYS A 99 -19.71 -6.75 -2.48
CA LYS A 99 -20.79 -6.70 -1.51
C LYS A 99 -20.45 -5.72 -0.38
N GLY A 100 -21.30 -4.73 -0.16
CA GLY A 100 -21.06 -3.68 0.85
C GLY A 100 -20.33 -2.45 0.32
N VAL A 101 -20.06 -2.36 -0.98
CA VAL A 101 -19.38 -1.20 -1.61
C VAL A 101 -20.12 0.13 -1.40
N GLU A 102 -21.42 0.10 -1.17
CA GLU A 102 -22.24 1.27 -0.83
C GLU A 102 -21.85 1.92 0.50
N LYS A 103 -21.21 1.17 1.40
CA LYS A 103 -20.71 1.66 2.70
C LYS A 103 -19.38 2.42 2.60
N ILE A 104 -18.67 2.27 1.47
CA ILE A 104 -17.42 2.98 1.23
C ILE A 104 -17.73 4.43 0.84
N LEU A 105 -17.09 5.38 1.51
CA LEU A 105 -17.24 6.80 1.21
C LEU A 105 -16.84 7.11 -0.24
N PRO A 106 -17.55 8.03 -0.93
CA PRO A 106 -17.33 8.29 -2.37
C PRO A 106 -15.88 8.63 -2.74
N GLN A 107 -15.15 9.35 -1.89
CA GLN A 107 -13.76 9.72 -2.13
C GLN A 107 -12.76 8.54 -2.03
N PHE A 108 -13.20 7.39 -1.56
CA PHE A 108 -12.35 6.21 -1.36
C PHE A 108 -12.63 5.07 -2.35
N LYS A 109 -13.34 5.33 -3.42
CA LYS A 109 -13.59 4.38 -4.52
C LYS A 109 -13.70 5.08 -5.85
N ASP A 110 -13.64 4.31 -6.94
CA ASP A 110 -13.96 4.81 -8.27
C ASP A 110 -15.40 5.33 -8.32
N ASN A 111 -15.59 6.48 -8.96
CA ASN A 111 -16.87 7.17 -9.02
C ASN A 111 -17.82 6.65 -10.12
N LYS A 112 -17.44 5.62 -10.87
CA LYS A 112 -18.29 4.96 -11.87
C LYS A 112 -19.46 4.24 -11.20
N LYS A 113 -20.55 4.01 -11.94
CA LYS A 113 -21.72 3.25 -11.46
C LYS A 113 -21.32 1.86 -10.94
N VAL A 114 -20.45 1.16 -11.66
CA VAL A 114 -19.76 -0.03 -11.18
C VAL A 114 -18.28 0.33 -11.07
N PRO A 115 -17.72 0.36 -9.87
CA PRO A 115 -16.36 0.83 -9.68
C PRO A 115 -15.35 -0.14 -10.29
N ALA A 116 -14.31 0.40 -10.90
CA ALA A 116 -13.17 -0.40 -11.35
C ALA A 116 -12.20 -0.73 -10.21
N TRP A 117 -12.21 0.06 -9.13
CA TRP A 117 -11.41 -0.16 -7.93
C TRP A 117 -12.12 0.38 -6.69
N VAL A 118 -11.78 -0.18 -5.53
CA VAL A 118 -12.28 0.23 -4.22
C VAL A 118 -11.14 0.28 -3.22
N GLY A 119 -11.06 1.36 -2.43
CA GLY A 119 -10.09 1.50 -1.35
C GLY A 119 -10.45 0.68 -0.12
N ILE A 120 -9.46 0.32 0.67
CA ILE A 120 -9.63 -0.37 1.96
C ILE A 120 -9.17 0.48 3.14
N ASP A 121 -8.06 1.19 2.98
CA ASP A 121 -7.52 2.15 3.95
C ASP A 121 -6.71 3.23 3.25
N ALA A 122 -6.23 4.21 4.02
CA ALA A 122 -5.30 5.21 3.55
C ALA A 122 -4.01 5.18 4.38
N TRP A 123 -2.87 5.10 3.68
CA TRP A 123 -1.59 5.31 4.34
C TRP A 123 -1.04 6.70 4.02
N MET A 124 -0.25 7.25 4.94
CA MET A 124 0.19 8.63 4.87
C MET A 124 1.65 8.80 5.25
N THR A 125 2.31 9.80 4.66
CA THR A 125 3.70 10.16 4.98
C THR A 125 3.85 10.49 6.46
N ALA A 126 4.91 9.92 7.07
CA ALA A 126 5.42 10.31 8.38
C ALA A 126 6.95 10.17 8.41
N PHE A 127 7.60 10.90 9.29
CA PHE A 127 9.01 10.75 9.57
C PHE A 127 9.19 9.79 10.74
N THR A 128 10.08 8.82 10.61
CA THR A 128 10.57 8.01 11.73
C THR A 128 11.91 8.56 12.15
N VAL A 129 12.03 9.03 13.38
CA VAL A 129 13.18 9.78 13.86
C VAL A 129 13.78 9.06 15.06
N ASN A 130 15.05 8.64 14.95
CA ASN A 130 15.78 8.04 16.05
C ASN A 130 16.20 9.14 17.04
N LYS A 131 15.60 9.13 18.24
CA LYS A 131 15.83 10.16 19.26
C LYS A 131 17.27 10.18 19.78
N PRO A 132 17.85 9.06 20.25
CA PRO A 132 19.25 9.02 20.71
C PRO A 132 20.26 9.50 19.66
N GLU A 133 20.05 9.15 18.40
CA GLU A 133 20.95 9.55 17.33
C GLU A 133 20.92 11.06 17.03
N LEU A 134 19.77 11.72 17.18
CA LEU A 134 19.71 13.18 17.10
C LEU A 134 20.26 13.86 18.35
N GLU A 135 19.97 13.32 19.54
CA GLU A 135 20.49 13.84 20.81
C GLU A 135 22.03 13.85 20.85
N LYS A 136 22.69 12.76 20.43
CA LYS A 136 24.16 12.68 20.30
C LYS A 136 24.75 13.77 19.41
N ARG A 137 23.98 14.29 18.47
CA ARG A 137 24.38 15.33 17.51
C ARG A 137 23.90 16.73 17.92
N ASN A 138 23.21 16.86 19.04
CA ASN A 138 22.53 18.09 19.48
C ASN A 138 21.56 18.63 18.39
N LEU A 139 20.83 17.74 17.72
CA LEU A 139 19.90 18.10 16.65
C LEU A 139 18.44 17.99 17.11
N PRO A 140 17.58 18.96 16.76
CA PRO A 140 16.15 18.89 17.06
C PRO A 140 15.46 17.83 16.17
N ILE A 141 14.30 17.34 16.62
CA ILE A 141 13.43 16.50 15.82
C ILE A 141 12.75 17.37 14.76
N PRO A 142 12.85 17.04 13.44
CA PRO A 142 12.16 17.80 12.39
C PRO A 142 10.63 17.60 12.50
N ALA A 143 9.87 18.69 12.44
CA ALA A 143 8.41 18.68 12.58
C ALA A 143 7.66 19.01 11.27
N SER A 144 8.39 19.37 10.22
CA SER A 144 7.83 19.86 8.97
C SER A 144 8.67 19.41 7.78
N TYR A 145 8.11 19.44 6.57
CA TYR A 145 8.91 19.23 5.35
C TYR A 145 9.99 20.32 5.22
N SER A 146 9.69 21.55 5.60
CA SER A 146 10.69 22.63 5.56
C SER A 146 11.85 22.40 6.52
N ASP A 147 11.64 21.75 7.67
CA ASP A 147 12.73 21.41 8.58
C ASP A 147 13.75 20.47 7.95
N LEU A 148 13.30 19.53 7.09
CA LEU A 148 14.19 18.58 6.42
C LEU A 148 15.21 19.25 5.48
N LEU A 149 14.99 20.53 5.11
CA LEU A 149 15.91 21.31 4.28
C LEU A 149 17.07 21.93 5.05
N LYS A 150 17.01 21.93 6.39
CA LYS A 150 18.06 22.55 7.22
C LYS A 150 19.41 21.83 7.03
N PRO A 151 20.50 22.56 6.80
CA PRO A 151 21.82 21.96 6.51
C PRO A 151 22.33 21.01 7.60
N MET A 152 21.83 21.19 8.83
CA MET A 152 22.20 20.31 9.97
C MET A 152 21.79 18.85 9.77
N TYR A 153 20.85 18.54 8.86
CA TYR A 153 20.44 17.17 8.55
C TYR A 153 21.13 16.58 7.32
N LYS A 154 22.18 17.23 6.81
CA LYS A 154 22.92 16.76 5.63
C LYS A 154 23.42 15.33 5.84
N GLY A 155 23.04 14.42 4.93
CA GLY A 155 23.42 13.00 4.96
C GLY A 155 22.74 12.17 6.04
N LEU A 156 21.74 12.71 6.76
CA LEU A 156 21.03 12.01 7.84
C LEU A 156 19.65 11.49 7.43
N ILE A 157 19.17 11.81 6.22
CA ILE A 157 17.82 11.51 5.77
C ILE A 157 17.86 10.36 4.78
N THR A 158 16.98 9.38 4.95
CA THR A 158 16.63 8.40 3.92
C THR A 158 15.17 8.54 3.56
N MET A 159 14.84 8.25 2.31
CA MET A 159 13.45 8.19 1.84
C MET A 159 13.29 7.18 0.69
N PRO A 160 12.06 6.71 0.40
CA PRO A 160 11.87 5.76 -0.68
C PRO A 160 12.00 6.43 -2.06
N ASN A 161 12.57 5.69 -3.01
CA ASN A 161 12.53 6.06 -4.43
C ASN A 161 11.07 5.98 -4.94
N PRO A 162 10.51 7.05 -5.53
CA PRO A 162 9.11 7.09 -5.97
C PRO A 162 8.81 6.17 -7.17
N ALA A 163 9.83 5.75 -7.92
CA ALA A 163 9.62 4.85 -9.04
C ALA A 163 9.33 3.41 -8.58
N SER A 164 9.98 2.94 -7.52
CA SER A 164 9.77 1.62 -6.95
C SER A 164 8.71 1.60 -5.84
N SER A 165 8.61 2.65 -5.04
CA SER A 165 7.79 2.71 -3.83
C SER A 165 6.56 3.61 -3.97
N GLY A 166 5.39 3.07 -3.62
CA GLY A 166 4.16 3.87 -3.48
C GLY A 166 4.30 4.97 -2.42
N THR A 167 4.99 4.69 -1.30
CA THR A 167 5.28 5.68 -0.26
C THR A 167 6.18 6.81 -0.79
N GLY A 168 7.17 6.48 -1.60
CA GLY A 168 7.98 7.49 -2.29
C GLY A 168 7.12 8.34 -3.21
N TYR A 169 6.26 7.72 -4.01
CA TYR A 169 5.42 8.45 -4.95
C TYR A 169 4.38 9.34 -4.26
N LEU A 170 3.65 8.84 -3.26
CA LEU A 170 2.68 9.67 -2.54
C LEU A 170 3.33 10.89 -1.85
N THR A 171 4.58 10.75 -1.38
CA THR A 171 5.32 11.84 -0.75
C THR A 171 5.73 12.90 -1.80
N VAL A 172 6.29 12.48 -2.93
CA VAL A 172 6.64 13.40 -4.04
C VAL A 172 5.39 14.08 -4.59
N ASN A 173 4.31 13.33 -4.82
CA ASN A 173 3.03 13.86 -5.26
C ASN A 173 2.46 14.90 -4.27
N ALA A 174 2.60 14.66 -2.96
CA ALA A 174 2.18 15.63 -1.94
C ALA A 174 2.93 16.96 -2.09
N TRP A 175 4.23 16.94 -2.26
CA TRP A 175 5.00 18.16 -2.48
C TRP A 175 4.57 18.90 -3.74
N MET A 176 4.28 18.15 -4.85
CA MET A 176 3.74 18.73 -6.08
C MET A 176 2.41 19.47 -5.84
N GLN A 177 1.55 18.91 -4.98
CA GLN A 177 0.24 19.52 -4.70
C GLN A 177 0.30 20.63 -3.66
N ILE A 178 1.15 20.52 -2.64
CA ILE A 178 1.34 21.54 -1.60
C ILE A 178 2.04 22.79 -2.21
N TYR A 179 3.20 22.57 -2.84
CA TYR A 179 4.08 23.68 -3.26
C TYR A 179 3.84 24.14 -4.69
N LYS A 180 3.08 23.39 -5.50
CA LYS A 180 2.99 23.48 -6.96
C LYS A 180 4.30 23.06 -7.63
N GLU A 181 4.21 22.61 -8.86
CA GLU A 181 5.27 21.85 -9.54
C GLU A 181 6.65 22.52 -9.48
N LYS A 182 6.77 23.78 -9.91
CA LYS A 182 8.07 24.49 -9.90
C LYS A 182 8.72 24.52 -8.52
N LYS A 183 7.96 24.96 -7.50
CA LYS A 183 8.46 25.03 -6.13
C LYS A 183 8.70 23.63 -5.52
N ALA A 184 7.95 22.63 -5.93
CA ALA A 184 8.17 21.26 -5.49
C ALA A 184 9.51 20.71 -5.98
N TRP A 185 9.89 20.99 -7.23
CA TRP A 185 11.22 20.65 -7.75
C TRP A 185 12.32 21.40 -7.02
N GLU A 186 12.17 22.71 -6.79
CA GLU A 186 13.11 23.52 -6.00
C GLU A 186 13.26 22.98 -4.57
N TYR A 187 12.17 22.53 -3.95
CA TYR A 187 12.18 21.87 -2.64
C TYR A 187 12.97 20.56 -2.69
N MET A 188 12.69 19.69 -3.66
CA MET A 188 13.38 18.41 -3.80
C MET A 188 14.85 18.55 -4.15
N ASP A 189 15.24 19.54 -4.94
CA ASP A 189 16.65 19.87 -5.23
C ASP A 189 17.42 20.20 -3.93
N LYS A 190 16.79 20.98 -3.02
CA LYS A 190 17.37 21.30 -1.72
C LYS A 190 17.39 20.07 -0.79
N LEU A 191 16.28 19.33 -0.72
CA LEU A 191 16.17 18.13 0.10
C LEU A 191 17.22 17.07 -0.30
N HIS A 192 17.46 16.92 -1.59
CA HIS A 192 18.45 15.98 -2.13
C HIS A 192 19.85 16.18 -1.55
N GLN A 193 20.20 17.40 -1.16
CA GLN A 193 21.49 17.67 -0.51
C GLN A 193 21.58 17.00 0.87
N ASN A 194 20.44 16.85 1.55
CA ASN A 194 20.36 16.27 2.89
C ASN A 194 20.06 14.76 2.87
N VAL A 195 19.53 14.24 1.76
CA VAL A 195 19.26 12.81 1.59
C VAL A 195 20.58 12.07 1.39
N ALA A 196 20.79 11.04 2.20
CA ALA A 196 21.90 10.10 2.06
C ALA A 196 21.60 9.05 0.99
N MET A 197 20.39 8.49 0.99
CA MET A 197 20.01 7.41 0.09
C MET A 197 18.50 7.37 -0.16
N TYR A 198 18.14 7.01 -1.39
CA TYR A 198 16.76 6.65 -1.76
C TYR A 198 16.62 5.13 -1.78
N THR A 199 15.74 4.60 -0.92
CA THR A 199 15.56 3.16 -0.75
C THR A 199 14.55 2.59 -1.74
N HIS A 200 14.70 1.32 -2.09
CA HIS A 200 13.75 0.61 -2.96
C HIS A 200 12.37 0.45 -2.29
N SER A 201 12.38 0.04 -1.02
CA SER A 201 11.16 -0.23 -0.23
C SER A 201 10.69 1.03 0.52
N GLY A 202 9.37 1.22 0.59
CA GLY A 202 8.72 2.30 1.34
C GLY A 202 8.93 2.21 2.85
N SER A 203 9.07 1.01 3.39
CA SER A 203 9.23 0.74 4.83
C SER A 203 10.68 0.79 5.31
N LYS A 204 11.66 0.63 4.40
CA LYS A 204 13.08 0.56 4.75
C LYS A 204 13.60 1.81 5.48
N PRO A 205 13.24 3.06 5.12
CA PRO A 205 13.69 4.24 5.86
C PRO A 205 13.31 4.23 7.34
N SER A 206 12.07 3.79 7.68
CA SER A 206 11.67 3.64 9.08
C SER A 206 12.49 2.58 9.81
N LYS A 207 12.78 1.46 9.15
CA LYS A 207 13.61 0.38 9.74
C LYS A 207 15.04 0.85 9.98
N MET A 208 15.62 1.60 9.04
CA MET A 208 16.95 2.19 9.19
C MET A 208 17.00 3.22 10.34
N ALA A 209 15.95 4.04 10.48
CA ALA A 209 15.84 4.93 11.62
C ALA A 209 15.68 4.15 12.95
N ALA A 210 14.91 3.07 12.96
CA ALA A 210 14.73 2.24 14.14
C ALA A 210 16.03 1.63 14.65
N THR A 211 16.95 1.23 13.76
CA THR A 211 18.26 0.68 14.10
C THR A 211 19.33 1.76 14.35
N GLY A 212 19.04 3.03 14.04
CA GLY A 212 20.00 4.13 14.13
C GLY A 212 21.00 4.21 12.98
N GLU A 213 20.84 3.41 11.94
CA GLU A 213 21.69 3.44 10.73
C GLU A 213 21.61 4.81 10.04
N TYR A 214 20.38 5.35 9.91
CA TYR A 214 20.12 6.72 9.50
C TYR A 214 19.10 7.36 10.44
N PRO A 215 19.43 8.51 11.05
CA PRO A 215 18.58 9.09 12.10
C PRO A 215 17.18 9.47 11.69
N ILE A 216 16.95 9.79 10.41
CA ILE A 216 15.69 10.30 9.90
C ILE A 216 15.26 9.49 8.68
N GLY A 217 14.15 8.76 8.82
CA GLY A 217 13.50 8.05 7.71
C GLY A 217 12.22 8.76 7.30
N VAL A 218 12.15 9.32 6.10
CA VAL A 218 10.88 9.72 5.49
C VAL A 218 10.19 8.45 4.98
N SER A 219 9.04 8.10 5.55
CA SER A 219 8.36 6.84 5.30
C SER A 219 6.84 7.02 5.48
N PHE A 220 6.16 6.09 6.14
CA PHE A 220 4.73 6.18 6.40
C PHE A 220 4.39 5.78 7.85
N GLY A 221 3.25 6.31 8.33
CA GLY A 221 2.87 6.26 9.74
C GLY A 221 2.86 4.85 10.31
N TYR A 222 2.21 3.89 9.63
CA TYR A 222 2.16 2.50 10.10
C TYR A 222 3.55 1.93 10.40
N ARG A 223 4.51 2.07 9.48
CA ARG A 223 5.83 1.45 9.67
C ARG A 223 6.58 2.08 10.83
N GLY A 224 6.58 3.41 10.94
CA GLY A 224 7.21 4.09 12.08
C GLY A 224 6.58 3.69 13.42
N ILE A 225 5.25 3.62 13.47
CA ILE A 225 4.50 3.20 14.67
C ILE A 225 4.81 1.73 15.03
N THR A 226 4.91 0.86 14.03
CA THR A 226 5.25 -0.55 14.25
C THR A 226 6.65 -0.69 14.86
N GLU A 227 7.65 0.03 14.35
CA GLU A 227 8.99 -0.02 14.91
C GLU A 227 9.03 0.57 16.34
N MET A 228 8.28 1.66 16.59
CA MET A 228 8.13 2.22 17.94
C MET A 228 7.48 1.21 18.91
N LYS A 229 6.43 0.51 18.48
CA LYS A 229 5.75 -0.51 19.30
C LYS A 229 6.65 -1.72 19.59
N LYS A 230 7.62 -2.03 18.71
CA LYS A 230 8.65 -3.05 18.94
C LYS A 230 9.74 -2.61 19.92
N GLY A 231 9.66 -1.39 20.44
CA GLY A 231 10.62 -0.86 21.41
C GLY A 231 11.77 -0.05 20.82
N ALA A 232 11.76 0.23 19.49
CA ALA A 232 12.76 1.11 18.91
C ALA A 232 12.67 2.54 19.50
N PRO A 233 13.78 3.22 19.80
CA PRO A 233 13.79 4.53 20.46
C PRO A 233 13.50 5.65 19.45
N VAL A 234 12.41 5.51 18.70
CA VAL A 234 12.02 6.45 17.65
C VAL A 234 10.82 7.31 18.04
N ALA A 235 10.73 8.49 17.43
CA ALA A 235 9.52 9.28 17.34
C ALA A 235 8.92 9.14 15.94
N VAL A 236 7.59 9.10 15.86
CA VAL A 236 6.84 9.17 14.59
C VAL A 236 6.26 10.56 14.47
N VAL A 237 6.65 11.28 13.42
CA VAL A 237 6.28 12.69 13.21
C VAL A 237 5.48 12.81 11.93
N PHE A 238 4.28 13.32 12.06
CA PHE A 238 3.44 13.70 10.92
C PHE A 238 3.72 15.17 10.57
N PRO A 239 4.09 15.49 9.31
CA PRO A 239 4.54 16.83 8.94
C PRO A 239 3.43 17.89 9.13
N LYS A 240 3.82 19.07 9.64
CA LYS A 240 2.89 20.17 9.94
C LYS A 240 2.12 20.69 8.72
N GLU A 241 2.73 20.61 7.54
CA GLU A 241 2.11 21.05 6.27
C GLU A 241 1.01 20.07 5.80
N GLY A 242 0.88 18.94 6.47
CA GLY A 242 -0.01 17.84 6.13
C GLY A 242 0.70 16.68 5.45
N SER A 243 0.24 15.49 5.73
CA SER A 243 0.81 14.26 5.17
C SER A 243 0.33 14.01 3.75
N GLY A 244 1.26 13.67 2.85
CA GLY A 244 0.92 13.02 1.60
C GLY A 244 0.25 11.66 1.88
N TRP A 245 -0.67 11.24 1.02
CA TRP A 245 -1.40 9.99 1.21
C TRP A 245 -1.85 9.38 -0.11
N ASP A 246 -2.14 8.08 -0.07
CA ASP A 246 -2.84 7.35 -1.11
C ASP A 246 -3.72 6.29 -0.44
N LEU A 247 -4.55 5.60 -1.20
CA LEU A 247 -5.37 4.48 -0.72
C LEU A 247 -4.69 3.16 -1.05
N GLU A 248 -4.64 2.25 -0.10
CA GLU A 248 -4.56 0.84 -0.42
C GLU A 248 -5.90 0.43 -1.01
N ALA A 249 -5.89 -0.09 -2.23
CA ALA A 249 -7.11 -0.33 -2.98
C ALA A 249 -7.07 -1.67 -3.72
N ASN A 250 -8.26 -2.18 -4.03
CA ASN A 250 -8.47 -3.49 -4.63
C ASN A 250 -9.14 -3.35 -6.00
N ALA A 251 -8.81 -4.26 -6.90
CA ALA A 251 -9.41 -4.33 -8.22
C ALA A 251 -9.47 -5.77 -8.73
N LEU A 252 -10.46 -6.05 -9.57
CA LEU A 252 -10.55 -7.26 -10.36
C LEU A 252 -9.76 -7.07 -11.66
N MET A 253 -8.87 -7.99 -11.99
CA MET A 253 -8.14 -7.93 -13.25
C MET A 253 -8.99 -8.40 -14.42
N LYS A 254 -8.90 -7.69 -15.53
CA LYS A 254 -9.63 -8.08 -16.77
C LYS A 254 -8.91 -9.24 -17.43
N LYS A 255 -9.60 -10.40 -17.50
CA LYS A 255 -9.11 -11.65 -18.11
C LYS A 255 -10.19 -12.22 -19.04
N LYS A 256 -9.81 -13.17 -19.91
CA LYS A 256 -10.76 -13.90 -20.76
C LYS A 256 -11.78 -14.70 -19.95
N SER A 257 -11.36 -15.27 -18.84
CA SER A 257 -12.20 -15.96 -17.85
C SER A 257 -11.90 -15.42 -16.47
N ILE A 258 -12.94 -15.03 -15.75
CA ILE A 258 -12.84 -14.48 -14.39
C ILE A 258 -13.30 -15.53 -13.40
N SER A 259 -12.44 -15.87 -12.46
CA SER A 259 -12.76 -16.80 -11.37
C SER A 259 -13.86 -16.22 -10.47
N PRO A 260 -14.93 -16.99 -10.18
CA PRO A 260 -15.87 -16.57 -9.12
C PRO A 260 -15.21 -16.36 -7.77
N ASP A 261 -14.13 -17.05 -7.48
CA ASP A 261 -13.41 -16.94 -6.22
C ASP A 261 -12.64 -15.62 -6.09
N ALA A 262 -12.21 -15.02 -7.22
CA ALA A 262 -11.66 -13.67 -7.23
C ALA A 262 -12.71 -12.65 -6.73
N LYS A 263 -13.98 -12.81 -7.09
CA LYS A 263 -15.07 -11.95 -6.60
C LYS A 263 -15.35 -12.18 -5.11
N LYS A 264 -15.33 -13.44 -4.64
CA LYS A 264 -15.45 -13.76 -3.21
C LYS A 264 -14.31 -13.11 -2.40
N PHE A 265 -13.09 -13.10 -2.95
CA PHE A 265 -11.96 -12.43 -2.32
C PHE A 265 -12.18 -10.92 -2.20
N LEU A 266 -12.66 -10.26 -3.24
CA LEU A 266 -12.95 -8.83 -3.22
C LEU A 266 -14.11 -8.48 -2.28
N ASP A 267 -15.16 -9.31 -2.19
CA ASP A 267 -16.25 -9.16 -1.24
C ASP A 267 -15.74 -9.24 0.21
N TRP A 268 -14.88 -10.22 0.50
CA TRP A 268 -14.24 -10.35 1.80
C TRP A 268 -13.32 -9.16 2.12
N ALA A 269 -12.54 -8.69 1.13
CA ALA A 269 -11.54 -7.65 1.35
C ALA A 269 -12.13 -6.29 1.79
N ILE A 270 -13.44 -6.07 1.62
CA ILE A 270 -14.15 -4.89 2.15
C ILE A 270 -15.17 -5.24 3.24
N SER A 271 -15.17 -6.47 3.72
CA SER A 271 -16.05 -6.89 4.82
C SER A 271 -15.72 -6.18 6.13
N SER A 272 -16.67 -6.13 7.06
CA SER A 272 -16.44 -5.54 8.38
C SER A 272 -15.30 -6.23 9.14
N GLY A 273 -15.14 -7.55 8.98
CA GLY A 273 -14.03 -8.30 9.57
C GLY A 273 -12.67 -7.86 9.01
N ALA A 274 -12.53 -7.77 7.69
CA ALA A 274 -11.31 -7.30 7.06
C ALA A 274 -11.00 -5.84 7.45
N MET A 275 -12.00 -4.95 7.46
CA MET A 275 -11.84 -3.55 7.88
C MET A 275 -11.38 -3.43 9.33
N THR A 276 -11.83 -4.33 10.22
CA THR A 276 -11.34 -4.36 11.61
C THR A 276 -9.86 -4.70 11.68
N GLU A 277 -9.39 -5.63 10.85
CA GLU A 277 -7.96 -5.97 10.78
C GLU A 277 -7.13 -4.81 10.21
N TYR A 278 -7.57 -4.16 9.13
CA TYR A 278 -6.88 -2.98 8.57
C TYR A 278 -6.79 -1.85 9.59
N ASN A 279 -7.86 -1.61 10.37
CA ASN A 279 -7.88 -0.54 11.38
C ASN A 279 -6.89 -0.75 12.52
N LYS A 280 -6.40 -1.96 12.78
CA LYS A 280 -5.30 -2.17 13.74
C LYS A 280 -4.01 -1.45 13.33
N ASN A 281 -3.85 -1.24 12.03
CA ASN A 281 -2.64 -0.72 11.40
C ASN A 281 -2.82 0.70 10.81
N PHE A 282 -4.02 1.06 10.35
CA PHE A 282 -4.28 2.32 9.66
C PHE A 282 -5.33 3.16 10.39
N ALA A 283 -5.05 4.46 10.48
CA ALA A 283 -5.91 5.42 11.14
C ALA A 283 -7.15 5.79 10.31
N ILE A 284 -7.08 5.61 8.99
CA ILE A 284 -8.18 5.89 8.06
C ILE A 284 -8.51 4.60 7.35
N ILE A 285 -9.73 4.11 7.54
CA ILE A 285 -10.32 3.00 6.79
C ILE A 285 -11.50 3.49 5.98
N THR A 286 -11.81 2.80 4.89
CA THR A 286 -12.77 3.27 3.89
C THR A 286 -14.23 2.97 4.23
N VAL A 287 -14.46 1.96 5.04
CA VAL A 287 -15.76 1.66 5.66
C VAL A 287 -15.71 2.05 7.11
N LYS A 288 -16.54 3.04 7.48
CA LYS A 288 -16.59 3.53 8.87
C LYS A 288 -16.91 2.38 9.83
N ASN A 289 -16.14 2.28 10.90
CA ASN A 289 -16.39 1.43 12.06
C ASN A 289 -16.29 2.27 13.35
N ASN A 290 -16.55 1.64 14.49
CA ASN A 290 -16.49 2.28 15.81
C ASN A 290 -15.15 2.04 16.51
N ASN A 291 -14.16 1.49 15.83
CA ASN A 291 -12.86 1.25 16.43
C ASN A 291 -12.09 2.57 16.61
N PRO A 292 -11.30 2.70 17.67
CA PRO A 292 -10.50 3.90 17.90
C PRO A 292 -9.39 4.04 16.84
N VAL A 293 -8.90 5.26 16.67
CA VAL A 293 -7.67 5.52 15.93
C VAL A 293 -6.52 4.77 16.61
N PRO A 294 -5.71 3.99 15.88
CA PRO A 294 -4.60 3.25 16.47
C PRO A 294 -3.59 4.18 17.18
N ALA A 295 -3.10 3.73 18.34
CA ALA A 295 -2.10 4.52 19.10
C ALA A 295 -0.84 4.78 18.27
N GLY A 296 -0.35 6.01 18.34
CA GLY A 296 0.80 6.50 17.58
C GLY A 296 0.43 7.38 16.38
N TYR A 297 -0.82 7.35 15.92
CA TYR A 297 -1.34 8.32 14.96
C TYR A 297 -1.81 9.61 15.65
N VAL A 298 -1.99 10.66 14.84
CA VAL A 298 -2.63 11.90 15.28
C VAL A 298 -4.12 11.65 15.60
N ALA A 299 -4.68 12.43 16.51
CA ALA A 299 -6.07 12.26 16.95
C ALA A 299 -7.11 12.47 15.83
N GLU A 300 -6.81 13.36 14.87
CA GLU A 300 -7.68 13.71 13.74
C GLU A 300 -7.00 13.39 12.41
N PRO A 301 -6.91 12.08 12.01
CA PRO A 301 -6.13 11.66 10.84
C PRO A 301 -6.62 12.28 9.52
N LEU A 302 -7.93 12.52 9.37
CA LEU A 302 -8.48 13.15 8.16
C LEU A 302 -8.09 14.62 8.02
N ARG A 303 -7.74 15.30 9.12
CA ARG A 303 -7.20 16.68 9.06
C ARG A 303 -5.70 16.71 8.80
N GLN A 304 -5.02 15.60 9.10
CA GLN A 304 -3.58 15.48 8.86
C GLN A 304 -3.24 15.31 7.39
N ILE A 305 -4.11 14.68 6.61
CA ILE A 305 -3.85 14.42 5.19
C ILE A 305 -4.14 15.66 4.34
N ILE A 306 -3.30 15.90 3.33
CA ILE A 306 -3.49 17.01 2.39
C ILE A 306 -4.74 16.81 1.52
N LYS A 307 -5.26 17.89 0.94
CA LYS A 307 -6.17 17.77 -0.21
C LYS A 307 -5.39 17.17 -1.38
N ASN A 308 -5.75 15.95 -1.78
CA ASN A 308 -5.02 15.17 -2.79
C ASN A 308 -5.91 14.89 -4.00
N ASP A 309 -5.41 15.18 -5.21
CA ASP A 309 -6.01 14.80 -6.47
C ASP A 309 -5.32 13.53 -6.99
N LEU A 310 -5.87 12.35 -6.62
CA LEU A 310 -5.35 11.04 -7.03
C LEU A 310 -5.39 10.85 -8.55
N LYS A 311 -6.38 11.44 -9.24
CA LYS A 311 -6.48 11.35 -10.70
C LYS A 311 -5.37 12.15 -11.37
N TRP A 312 -5.12 13.38 -10.93
CA TRP A 312 -4.00 14.17 -11.39
C TRP A 312 -2.68 13.44 -11.14
N ALA A 313 -2.50 12.88 -9.95
CA ALA A 313 -1.33 12.11 -9.58
C ALA A 313 -1.10 10.92 -10.53
N ALA A 314 -2.14 10.13 -10.82
CA ALA A 314 -2.05 9.01 -11.75
C ALA A 314 -1.70 9.45 -13.18
N GLN A 315 -2.32 10.53 -13.68
CA GLN A 315 -2.10 11.06 -15.03
C GLN A 315 -0.69 11.64 -15.23
N ASN A 316 -0.08 12.17 -14.19
CA ASN A 316 1.27 12.77 -14.24
C ASN A 316 2.37 11.83 -13.75
N ARG A 317 2.03 10.61 -13.31
CA ARG A 317 2.97 9.69 -12.67
C ARG A 317 4.21 9.42 -13.51
N GLU A 318 4.06 9.04 -14.75
CA GLU A 318 5.18 8.71 -15.64
C GLU A 318 6.13 9.90 -15.84
N ARG A 319 5.58 11.07 -16.12
CA ARG A 319 6.34 12.31 -16.32
C ARG A 319 7.12 12.70 -15.05
N ILE A 320 6.45 12.66 -13.90
CA ILE A 320 7.07 13.00 -12.62
C ILE A 320 8.18 12.00 -12.27
N LEU A 321 7.96 10.71 -12.46
CA LEU A 321 8.96 9.68 -12.18
C LEU A 321 10.18 9.80 -13.10
N LYS A 322 9.97 10.09 -14.39
CA LYS A 322 11.05 10.30 -15.35
C LYS A 322 11.93 11.50 -14.95
N GLU A 323 11.31 12.63 -14.62
CA GLU A 323 12.02 13.84 -14.18
C GLU A 323 12.74 13.61 -12.85
N TRP A 324 12.06 12.94 -11.89
CA TRP A 324 12.64 12.62 -10.59
C TRP A 324 13.89 11.74 -10.74
N SER A 325 13.80 10.69 -11.54
CA SER A 325 14.93 9.78 -11.78
C SER A 325 16.11 10.51 -12.46
N ALA A 326 15.83 11.36 -13.43
CA ALA A 326 16.87 12.14 -14.09
C ALA A 326 17.64 13.06 -13.11
N ARG A 327 16.96 13.58 -12.07
CA ARG A 327 17.58 14.49 -11.10
C ARG A 327 18.26 13.77 -9.94
N TYR A 328 17.69 12.66 -9.43
CA TYR A 328 18.02 12.17 -8.09
C TYR A 328 18.43 10.70 -8.00
N ASP A 329 18.31 9.91 -9.06
CA ASP A 329 18.52 8.46 -9.03
C ASP A 329 19.96 8.06 -8.67
N ALA A 330 20.92 8.99 -8.80
CA ALA A 330 22.32 8.76 -8.41
C ALA A 330 22.52 8.38 -6.94
N LYS A 331 21.58 8.73 -6.05
CA LYS A 331 21.58 8.32 -4.64
C LYS A 331 20.64 7.14 -4.34
N SER A 332 20.07 6.51 -5.34
CA SER A 332 19.22 5.33 -5.14
C SER A 332 20.07 4.12 -4.78
N GLU A 333 19.56 3.29 -3.86
CA GLU A 333 20.21 2.03 -3.56
C GLU A 333 20.31 1.15 -4.83
N PRO A 334 21.35 0.34 -4.98
CA PRO A 334 21.51 -0.53 -6.14
C PRO A 334 20.28 -1.44 -6.34
N LYS A 335 19.87 -1.60 -7.58
CA LYS A 335 18.83 -2.58 -7.94
C LYS A 335 19.42 -3.98 -7.70
N LYS A 336 18.70 -4.81 -6.95
CA LYS A 336 19.05 -6.21 -6.76
C LYS A 336 18.77 -7.01 -8.02
#